data_8edd9b58699780fcec3f0d683ae19b33
#
_entry.id   8edd9b58699780fcec3f0d683ae19b33
#
_cell.length_a   1.000
_cell.length_b   1.000
_cell.length_c   1.000
_cell.angle_alpha   90.00
_cell.angle_beta   90.00
_cell.angle_gamma   90.00
#
_symmetry.space_group_name_H-M   'P 1'
#
loop_
_entity.id
_entity.type
_entity.pdbx_description
1 polymer ?
#
loop_
_entity_poly.entity_id
_entity_poly.type
_entity_poly.pdbx_seq_one_letter_code
_entity_poly.pdbx_strand_id
1 'polypeptide(L)'
;MKGYLLGQITISDKSHYKVYDSKIGNVIEEFGGRYLVKGGLRMVKEGNPSFQRDVLVEFKDIETAQRFFSSRQFKEISEFRKAGSSGFLLLLSGEN
;
A
#
# COMPACT_ATOMS: atom_id res chain seq x y z
N MET A 1 10.98 -9.77 -13.37
CA MET A 1 9.61 -9.20 -13.24
C MET A 1 9.50 -8.31 -12.03
N LYS A 2 8.90 -7.17 -12.18
CA LYS A 2 8.62 -6.30 -11.05
C LYS A 2 7.58 -6.92 -10.13
N GLY A 3 7.64 -6.55 -8.86
CA GLY A 3 6.60 -6.88 -7.89
C GLY A 3 5.84 -5.62 -7.49
N TYR A 4 4.56 -5.76 -7.22
CA TYR A 4 3.72 -4.62 -6.87
C TYR A 4 2.91 -4.91 -5.62
N LEU A 5 2.74 -3.86 -4.82
CA LEU A 5 1.76 -3.85 -3.73
C LEU A 5 0.62 -2.96 -4.17
N LEU A 6 -0.55 -3.53 -4.33
CA LEU A 6 -1.78 -2.79 -4.62
C LEU A 6 -2.63 -2.72 -3.35
N GLY A 7 -2.96 -1.51 -2.94
CA GLY A 7 -3.86 -1.29 -1.83
C GLY A 7 -5.07 -0.50 -2.27
N GLN A 8 -6.25 -0.91 -1.80
CA GLN A 8 -7.46 -0.13 -1.92
C GLN A 8 -8.09 -0.02 -0.55
N ILE A 9 -8.25 1.19 -0.07
CA ILE A 9 -8.69 1.44 1.30
C ILE A 9 -9.69 2.58 1.39
N THR A 10 -10.46 2.56 2.48
CA THR A 10 -11.27 3.70 2.90
C THR A 10 -10.79 4.11 4.28
N ILE A 11 -10.37 5.37 4.42
CA ILE A 11 -9.88 5.91 5.69
C ILE A 11 -11.08 6.25 6.56
N SER A 12 -11.15 5.64 7.75
CA SER A 12 -12.23 5.87 8.72
C SER A 12 -11.79 6.71 9.91
N ASP A 13 -10.50 6.66 10.26
CA ASP A 13 -9.93 7.45 11.36
C ASP A 13 -8.63 8.07 10.86
N LYS A 14 -8.70 9.35 10.53
CA LYS A 14 -7.57 10.08 9.96
C LYS A 14 -6.39 10.19 10.90
N SER A 15 -6.64 10.26 12.20
CA SER A 15 -5.56 10.43 13.18
C SER A 15 -4.66 9.17 13.22
N HIS A 16 -5.25 7.99 13.23
CA HIS A 16 -4.49 6.73 13.18
C HIS A 16 -3.82 6.55 11.82
N TYR A 17 -4.55 6.77 10.74
CA TYR A 17 -3.99 6.58 9.40
C TYR A 17 -2.82 7.53 9.13
N LYS A 18 -2.87 8.75 9.67
CA LYS A 18 -1.81 9.74 9.51
C LYS A 18 -0.49 9.25 10.11
N VAL A 19 -0.53 8.54 11.23
CA VAL A 19 0.67 7.96 11.83
C VAL A 19 1.28 6.93 10.87
N TYR A 20 0.46 6.04 10.34
CA TYR A 20 0.90 5.07 9.34
C TYR A 20 1.51 5.77 8.12
N ASP A 21 0.78 6.72 7.56
CA ASP A 21 1.19 7.43 6.34
C ASP A 21 2.53 8.16 6.52
N SER A 22 2.79 8.67 7.71
CA SER A 22 4.05 9.38 8.01
C SER A 22 5.26 8.46 8.10
N LYS A 23 5.06 7.15 8.31
CA LYS A 23 6.14 6.18 8.55
C LYS A 23 6.36 5.21 7.40
N ILE A 24 5.33 4.94 6.62
CA ILE A 24 5.39 3.88 5.61
C ILE A 24 6.40 4.16 4.49
N GLY A 25 6.55 5.41 4.10
CA GLY A 25 7.47 5.77 3.02
C GLY A 25 8.91 5.34 3.28
N ASN A 26 9.39 5.52 4.49
CA ASN A 26 10.76 5.12 4.86
C ASN A 26 10.94 3.61 4.78
N VAL A 27 9.94 2.84 5.19
CA VAL A 27 10.02 1.37 5.14
C VAL A 27 10.01 0.89 3.68
N ILE A 28 9.15 1.48 2.85
CA ILE A 28 9.12 1.17 1.41
C ILE A 28 10.50 1.43 0.80
N GLU A 29 11.10 2.57 1.11
CA GLU A 29 12.40 2.97 0.58
C GLU A 29 13.51 2.03 1.02
N GLU A 30 13.50 1.55 2.27
CA GLU A 30 14.46 0.58 2.76
C GLU A 30 14.49 -0.71 1.93
N PHE A 31 13.35 -1.10 1.38
CA PHE A 31 13.23 -2.29 0.53
C PHE A 31 13.35 -1.97 -0.95
N GLY A 32 13.80 -0.75 -1.28
CA GLY A 32 14.00 -0.35 -2.67
C GLY A 32 12.71 -0.12 -3.44
N GLY A 33 11.60 0.03 -2.74
CA GLY A 33 10.31 0.28 -3.37
C GLY A 33 10.09 1.76 -3.65
N ARG A 34 9.10 2.03 -4.49
CA ARG A 34 8.67 3.40 -4.76
C ARG A 34 7.18 3.44 -5.03
N TYR A 35 6.55 4.53 -4.64
CA TYR A 35 5.15 4.77 -4.98
C TYR A 35 5.00 5.06 -6.46
N LEU A 36 4.06 4.38 -7.11
CA LEU A 36 3.57 4.72 -8.44
C LEU A 36 2.25 5.47 -8.36
N VAL A 37 1.40 5.09 -7.38
CA VAL A 37 0.15 5.77 -7.07
C VAL A 37 0.03 5.89 -5.56
N LYS A 38 -0.27 7.08 -5.08
CA LYS A 38 -0.45 7.32 -3.65
C LYS A 38 -1.69 8.21 -3.45
N GLY A 39 -2.87 7.59 -3.54
CA GLY A 39 -4.11 8.34 -3.54
C GLY A 39 -4.21 9.21 -4.79
N GLY A 40 -4.77 10.40 -4.65
CA GLY A 40 -4.91 11.33 -5.75
C GLY A 40 -6.17 11.12 -6.57
N LEU A 41 -6.17 11.67 -7.77
CA LEU A 41 -7.35 11.63 -8.63
C LEU A 41 -7.66 10.21 -9.08
N ARG A 42 -8.92 9.86 -8.97
CA ARG A 42 -9.46 8.59 -9.44
C ARG A 42 -10.67 8.89 -10.32
N MET A 43 -10.73 8.25 -11.48
CA MET A 43 -11.89 8.37 -12.36
C MET A 43 -12.48 6.97 -12.59
N VAL A 44 -13.65 6.73 -12.02
CA VAL A 44 -14.35 5.46 -12.18
C VAL A 44 -15.00 5.45 -13.56
N LYS A 45 -14.62 4.50 -14.40
CA LYS A 45 -15.14 4.37 -15.78
C LYS A 45 -16.24 3.33 -15.89
N GLU A 46 -16.11 2.26 -15.12
CA GLU A 46 -17.10 1.18 -15.08
C GLU A 46 -17.10 0.57 -13.70
N GLY A 47 -18.23 0.06 -13.29
CA GLY A 47 -18.37 -0.66 -12.04
C GLY A 47 -18.51 0.25 -10.84
N ASN A 48 -18.44 -0.37 -9.68
CA ASN A 48 -18.69 0.31 -8.43
C ASN A 48 -17.64 -0.12 -7.39
N PRO A 49 -16.49 0.57 -7.37
CA PRO A 49 -15.41 0.19 -6.44
C PRO A 49 -15.83 0.41 -4.99
N SER A 50 -15.51 -0.58 -4.15
CA SER A 50 -15.92 -0.58 -2.75
C SER A 50 -15.09 0.33 -1.85
N PHE A 51 -13.83 0.64 -2.26
CA PHE A 51 -12.92 1.44 -1.46
C PHE A 51 -12.49 2.70 -2.22
N GLN A 52 -12.09 3.72 -1.46
CA GLN A 52 -12.00 5.09 -2.00
C GLN A 52 -10.59 5.53 -2.40
N ARG A 53 -9.55 4.90 -1.84
CA ARG A 53 -8.18 5.33 -2.06
C ARG A 53 -7.36 4.20 -2.68
N ASP A 54 -6.57 4.56 -3.68
CA ASP A 54 -5.70 3.61 -4.39
C ASP A 54 -4.25 3.88 -4.03
N VAL A 55 -3.50 2.81 -3.78
CA VAL A 55 -2.06 2.87 -3.53
C VAL A 55 -1.39 1.79 -4.37
N LEU A 56 -0.34 2.16 -5.07
CA LEU A 56 0.45 1.21 -5.85
C LEU A 56 1.93 1.46 -5.59
N VAL A 57 2.62 0.42 -5.14
CA VAL A 57 4.06 0.47 -4.86
C VAL A 57 4.76 -0.54 -5.73
N GLU A 58 5.88 -0.14 -6.32
CA GLU A 58 6.70 -1.02 -7.15
C GLU A 58 7.94 -1.44 -6.40
N PHE A 59 8.27 -2.75 -6.47
CA PHE A 59 9.52 -3.32 -5.99
C PHE A 59 10.22 -4.01 -7.16
N LYS A 60 11.53 -4.26 -7.02
CA LYS A 60 12.31 -4.87 -8.11
C LYS A 60 11.79 -6.25 -8.52
N ASP A 61 11.18 -6.99 -7.58
CA ASP A 61 10.59 -8.31 -7.82
C ASP A 61 9.55 -8.62 -6.75
N ILE A 62 8.80 -9.71 -6.96
CA ILE A 62 7.73 -10.11 -6.03
C ILE A 62 8.31 -10.62 -4.70
N GLU A 63 9.49 -11.23 -4.72
CA GLU A 63 10.16 -11.71 -3.51
C GLU A 63 10.51 -10.56 -2.57
N THR A 64 10.97 -9.45 -3.13
CA THR A 64 11.26 -8.24 -2.35
C THR A 64 9.97 -7.64 -1.78
N ALA A 65 8.90 -7.59 -2.57
CA ALA A 65 7.59 -7.15 -2.09
C ALA A 65 7.10 -8.02 -0.93
N GLN A 66 7.30 -9.33 -1.04
CA GLN A 66 6.93 -10.28 0.01
C GLN A 66 7.75 -10.05 1.28
N ARG A 67 9.06 -9.82 1.13
CA ARG A 67 9.92 -9.53 2.30
C ARG A 67 9.50 -8.23 2.99
N PHE A 68 9.15 -7.20 2.20
CA PHE A 68 8.61 -5.95 2.74
C PHE A 68 7.35 -6.22 3.54
N PHE A 69 6.39 -6.93 2.96
CA PHE A 69 5.11 -7.22 3.60
C PHE A 69 5.28 -8.02 4.89
N SER A 70 6.24 -8.93 4.93
CA SER A 70 6.51 -9.78 6.08
C SER A 70 7.46 -9.16 7.09
N SER A 71 7.99 -7.97 6.81
CA SER A 71 8.97 -7.33 7.68
C SER A 71 8.36 -6.90 9.00
N ARG A 72 9.21 -6.87 10.03
CA ARG A 72 8.81 -6.40 11.34
C ARG A 72 8.39 -4.93 11.29
N GLN A 73 9.13 -4.11 10.55
CA GLN A 73 8.86 -2.68 10.41
C GLN A 73 7.46 -2.44 9.85
N PHE A 74 7.11 -3.16 8.79
CA PHE A 74 5.80 -3.02 8.19
C PHE A 74 4.69 -3.50 9.12
N LYS A 75 4.92 -4.63 9.79
CA LYS A 75 3.92 -5.18 10.74
C LYS A 75 3.62 -4.21 11.88
N GLU A 76 4.66 -3.60 12.44
CA GLU A 76 4.49 -2.66 13.55
C GLU A 76 3.65 -1.44 13.16
N ILE A 77 3.97 -0.81 12.03
CA ILE A 77 3.21 0.38 11.60
C ILE A 77 1.84 0.04 11.04
N SER A 78 1.63 -1.19 10.58
CA SER A 78 0.34 -1.63 10.03
C SER A 78 -0.79 -1.58 11.04
N GLU A 79 -0.50 -1.63 12.34
CA GLU A 79 -1.52 -1.48 13.36
C GLU A 79 -2.24 -0.14 13.25
N PHE A 80 -1.52 0.92 12.90
CA PHE A 80 -2.12 2.25 12.70
C PHE A 80 -2.98 2.28 11.45
N ARG A 81 -2.55 1.63 10.35
CA ARG A 81 -3.37 1.52 9.15
C ARG A 81 -4.66 0.76 9.45
N LYS A 82 -4.55 -0.38 10.14
CA LYS A 82 -5.72 -1.22 10.47
C LYS A 82 -6.69 -0.51 11.40
N ALA A 83 -6.18 0.28 12.33
CA ALA A 83 -7.02 1.05 13.24
C ALA A 83 -7.74 2.20 12.52
N GLY A 84 -7.17 2.72 11.45
CA GLY A 84 -7.66 3.92 10.78
C GLY A 84 -8.28 3.69 9.40
N SER A 85 -8.37 2.45 8.93
CA SER A 85 -8.88 2.18 7.59
C SER A 85 -9.44 0.78 7.46
N SER A 86 -10.17 0.55 6.36
CA SER A 86 -10.60 -0.77 5.93
C SER A 86 -10.21 -0.94 4.46
N GLY A 87 -10.11 -2.17 4.00
CA GLY A 87 -9.75 -2.44 2.63
C GLY A 87 -8.87 -3.67 2.51
N PHE A 88 -8.05 -3.69 1.46
CA PHE A 88 -7.19 -4.84 1.20
C PHE A 88 -5.86 -4.44 0.60
N LEU A 89 -4.90 -5.33 0.71
CA LEU A 89 -3.60 -5.24 0.07
C LEU A 89 -3.36 -6.51 -0.72
N LEU A 90 -2.86 -6.37 -1.93
CA LEU A 90 -2.48 -7.49 -2.79
C LEU A 90 -1.02 -7.35 -3.21
N LEU A 91 -0.33 -8.47 -3.31
CA LEU A 91 0.98 -8.50 -3.96
C LEU A 91 0.80 -9.10 -5.35
N LEU A 92 1.30 -8.42 -6.35
CA LEU A 92 1.13 -8.80 -7.74
C LEU A 92 2.48 -8.91 -8.42
N SER A 93 2.61 -9.91 -9.28
CA SER A 93 3.79 -10.04 -10.14
C SER A 93 3.52 -9.31 -11.44
N GLY A 94 4.46 -8.48 -11.85
CA GLY A 94 4.36 -7.78 -13.12
C GLY A 94 4.60 -8.71 -14.30
N GLU A 95 4.22 -8.25 -15.48
CA GLU A 95 4.49 -8.93 -16.72
C GLU A 95 5.87 -8.56 -17.23
N ASN A 96 6.56 -9.53 -17.79
CA ASN A 96 7.89 -9.29 -18.41
C ASN A 96 7.77 -8.51 -19.71
#